data_5b82f83860638196e7d947b369fa18cc
#
_entry.id   5b82f83860638196e7d947b369fa18cc
#
_cell.length_a   1.000
_cell.length_b   1.000
_cell.length_c   1.000
_cell.angle_alpha   90.00
_cell.angle_beta   90.00
_cell.angle_gamma   90.00
#
_symmetry.space_group_name_H-M   'P 1'
#
loop_
_entity.id
_entity.type
_entity.pdbx_description
1 polymer ?
#
loop_
_entity_poly.entity_id
_entity_poly.type
_entity_poly.pdbx_seq_one_letter_code
_entity_poly.pdbx_strand_id
1 'polypeptide(L)'
;MTPVSLSWIGPCPDSLLEGWAVLRSRMSDDVPMGDLTRTAVPADVEAVRRNERRMIDQGYILVRSLARADRDAVGYTEILLSRHDPEIVHQDDTFVEERMRGRGIGRALKMANLRRLMSLPESDSSRFLQTYTALPNAPMLSLNRAIGFEEADILTVLEGPLG
;
A
#
# COMPACT_ATOMS: atom_id res chain seq x y z
N MET A 1 11.05 21.11 -4.57
CA MET A 1 11.86 20.14 -3.85
C MET A 1 11.52 18.73 -4.31
N THR A 2 12.53 17.90 -4.48
CA THR A 2 12.36 16.50 -4.91
C THR A 2 12.06 15.64 -3.67
N PRO A 3 10.93 14.91 -3.64
CA PRO A 3 10.65 14.01 -2.54
C PRO A 3 11.68 12.88 -2.44
N VAL A 4 12.01 12.51 -1.21
CA VAL A 4 12.91 11.39 -0.91
C VAL A 4 12.08 10.19 -0.51
N SER A 5 12.33 9.03 -1.13
CA SER A 5 11.69 7.77 -0.78
C SER A 5 12.57 6.97 0.19
N LEU A 6 11.96 6.55 1.29
CA LEU A 6 12.56 5.68 2.30
C LEU A 6 11.86 4.34 2.24
N SER A 7 12.61 3.23 2.18
CA SER A 7 12.03 1.89 2.16
C SER A 7 12.62 0.98 3.22
N TRP A 8 11.80 0.08 3.78
CA TRP A 8 12.19 -0.85 4.84
C TRP A 8 11.37 -2.14 4.79
N ILE A 9 11.81 -3.12 5.58
CA ILE A 9 11.11 -4.38 5.81
C ILE A 9 10.63 -4.41 7.25
N GLY A 10 9.40 -4.85 7.47
CA GLY A 10 8.82 -5.03 8.80
C GLY A 10 8.15 -3.77 9.35
N PRO A 11 8.11 -3.61 10.69
CA PRO A 11 7.45 -2.50 11.34
C PRO A 11 7.97 -1.13 10.91
N CYS A 12 7.08 -0.15 10.89
CA CYS A 12 7.43 1.23 10.57
C CYS A 12 8.44 1.78 11.59
N PRO A 13 9.55 2.40 11.16
CA PRO A 13 10.43 3.11 12.08
C PRO A 13 9.68 4.17 12.88
N ASP A 14 10.03 4.33 14.17
CA ASP A 14 9.35 5.29 15.06
C ASP A 14 9.36 6.72 14.51
N SER A 15 10.45 7.11 13.86
CA SER A 15 10.58 8.44 13.24
C SER A 15 9.64 8.70 12.06
N LEU A 16 9.03 7.65 11.49
CA LEU A 16 8.11 7.74 10.35
C LEU A 16 6.67 7.39 10.73
N LEU A 17 6.46 6.88 11.93
CA LEU A 17 5.21 6.25 12.35
C LEU A 17 4.01 7.21 12.34
N GLU A 18 4.18 8.42 12.84
CA GLU A 18 3.13 9.45 12.82
C GLU A 18 2.70 9.79 11.38
N GLY A 19 3.68 10.05 10.51
CA GLY A 19 3.42 10.34 9.10
C GLY A 19 2.73 9.19 8.37
N TRP A 20 3.15 7.96 8.65
CA TRP A 20 2.52 6.75 8.13
C TRP A 20 1.06 6.63 8.56
N ALA A 21 0.79 6.83 9.84
CA ALA A 21 -0.57 6.76 10.39
C ALA A 21 -1.51 7.80 9.76
N VAL A 22 -1.04 9.03 9.62
CA VAL A 22 -1.81 10.12 9.00
C VAL A 22 -2.12 9.81 7.54
N LEU A 23 -1.13 9.36 6.75
CA LEU A 23 -1.33 9.03 5.34
C LEU A 23 -2.31 7.86 5.16
N ARG A 24 -2.25 6.84 6.01
CA ARG A 24 -3.21 5.72 5.97
C ARG A 24 -4.64 6.19 6.25
N SER A 25 -4.82 7.07 7.21
CA SER A 25 -6.13 7.65 7.51
C SER A 25 -6.68 8.44 6.32
N ARG A 26 -5.86 9.29 5.71
CA ARG A 26 -6.24 10.07 4.53
C ARG A 26 -6.55 9.20 3.31
N MET A 27 -5.78 8.14 3.09
CA MET A 27 -6.02 7.20 2.02
C MET A 27 -7.40 6.53 2.18
N SER A 28 -7.76 6.12 3.39
CA SER A 28 -9.07 5.54 3.68
C SER A 28 -10.23 6.49 3.31
N ASP A 29 -10.04 7.80 3.45
CA ASP A 29 -11.05 8.78 3.09
C ASP A 29 -11.12 9.06 1.58
N ASP A 30 -10.02 8.88 0.86
CA ASP A 30 -9.86 9.24 -0.55
C ASP A 30 -10.21 8.10 -1.51
N VAL A 31 -10.18 6.85 -1.08
CA VAL A 31 -10.44 5.68 -1.94
C VAL A 31 -11.92 5.59 -2.30
N PRO A 32 -12.27 5.52 -3.62
CA PRO A 32 -13.65 5.28 -4.04
C PRO A 32 -14.14 3.90 -3.60
N MET A 33 -15.22 3.87 -2.82
CA MET A 33 -15.83 2.62 -2.31
C MET A 33 -17.11 2.23 -3.07
N GLY A 34 -17.58 3.08 -4.01
CA GLY A 34 -18.87 2.89 -4.63
C GLY A 34 -20.00 2.92 -3.59
N ASP A 35 -20.88 1.92 -3.63
CA ASP A 35 -22.01 1.79 -2.69
C ASP A 35 -21.66 0.98 -1.43
N LEU A 36 -20.41 0.57 -1.26
CA LEU A 36 -19.97 -0.18 -0.08
C LEU A 36 -19.85 0.69 1.17
N THR A 37 -20.24 0.12 2.31
CA THR A 37 -20.04 0.75 3.61
C THR A 37 -18.55 0.83 3.93
N ARG A 38 -18.11 2.01 4.39
CA ARG A 38 -16.72 2.26 4.75
C ARG A 38 -16.57 2.49 6.24
N THR A 39 -15.56 1.82 6.81
CA THR A 39 -15.09 2.12 8.16
C THR A 39 -13.89 3.05 8.08
N ALA A 40 -13.96 4.19 8.79
CA ALA A 40 -12.85 5.14 8.86
C ALA A 40 -11.63 4.49 9.53
N VAL A 41 -10.44 4.74 8.95
CA VAL A 41 -9.17 4.34 9.54
C VAL A 41 -8.62 5.48 10.39
N PRO A 42 -8.43 5.30 11.71
CA PRO A 42 -7.93 6.36 12.57
C PRO A 42 -6.45 6.68 12.28
N ALA A 43 -6.09 7.96 12.38
CA ALA A 43 -4.69 8.42 12.34
C ALA A 43 -4.02 8.16 13.69
N ASP A 44 -3.93 6.90 14.10
CA ASP A 44 -3.51 6.46 15.42
C ASP A 44 -2.33 5.51 15.30
N VAL A 45 -1.22 5.88 15.91
CA VAL A 45 0.02 5.08 15.90
C VAL A 45 -0.16 3.71 16.58
N GLU A 46 -0.99 3.63 17.61
CA GLU A 46 -1.30 2.36 18.26
C GLU A 46 -2.08 1.43 17.35
N ALA A 47 -2.98 1.96 16.54
CA ALA A 47 -3.70 1.18 15.53
C ALA A 47 -2.74 0.63 14.48
N VAL A 48 -1.76 1.42 14.03
CA VAL A 48 -0.71 0.96 13.11
C VAL A 48 0.07 -0.19 13.75
N ARG A 49 0.52 -0.03 14.99
CA ARG A 49 1.28 -1.07 15.71
C ARG A 49 0.47 -2.36 15.92
N ARG A 50 -0.80 -2.24 16.25
CA ARG A 50 -1.69 -3.43 16.37
C ARG A 50 -1.82 -4.17 15.03
N ASN A 51 -2.00 -3.43 13.95
CA ASN A 51 -2.08 -4.02 12.61
C ASN A 51 -0.77 -4.72 12.22
N GLU A 52 0.37 -4.08 12.47
CA GLU A 52 1.69 -4.66 12.21
C GLU A 52 1.88 -5.99 12.95
N ARG A 53 1.62 -6.01 14.25
CA ARG A 53 1.69 -7.24 15.05
C ARG A 53 0.81 -8.33 14.49
N ARG A 54 -0.45 -8.02 14.19
CA ARG A 54 -1.40 -8.98 13.62
C ARG A 54 -0.90 -9.56 12.30
N MET A 55 -0.41 -8.72 11.39
CA MET A 55 0.09 -9.17 10.09
C MET A 55 1.34 -10.04 10.22
N ILE A 56 2.27 -9.65 11.07
CA ILE A 56 3.50 -10.42 11.33
C ILE A 56 3.17 -11.77 11.98
N ASP A 57 2.26 -11.80 12.95
CA ASP A 57 1.80 -13.03 13.60
C ASP A 57 1.10 -13.98 12.63
N GLN A 58 0.46 -13.44 11.59
CA GLN A 58 -0.14 -14.22 10.49
C GLN A 58 0.89 -14.68 9.44
N GLY A 59 2.17 -14.39 9.63
CA GLY A 59 3.25 -14.82 8.74
C GLY A 59 3.52 -13.90 7.55
N TYR A 60 3.05 -12.66 7.57
CA TYR A 60 3.36 -11.69 6.52
C TYR A 60 4.68 -10.97 6.76
N ILE A 61 5.42 -10.78 5.67
CA ILE A 61 6.53 -9.84 5.60
C ILE A 61 5.99 -8.55 5.01
N LEU A 62 6.19 -7.45 5.72
CA LEU A 62 5.75 -6.12 5.32
C LEU A 62 6.88 -5.44 4.56
N VAL A 63 6.65 -5.08 3.29
CA VAL A 63 7.60 -4.33 2.46
C VAL A 63 7.01 -2.96 2.23
N ARG A 64 7.66 -1.93 2.73
CA ARG A 64 7.08 -0.60 2.84
C ARG A 64 8.00 0.49 2.30
N SER A 65 7.40 1.51 1.72
CA SER A 65 8.09 2.74 1.33
C SER A 65 7.25 3.97 1.64
N LEU A 66 7.92 5.04 2.04
CA LEU A 66 7.31 6.32 2.34
C LEU A 66 8.08 7.42 1.64
N ALA A 67 7.37 8.35 1.00
CA ALA A 67 7.94 9.54 0.39
C ALA A 67 7.79 10.74 1.34
N ARG A 68 8.86 11.51 1.46
CA ARG A 68 8.89 12.76 2.23
C ARG A 68 9.26 13.92 1.33
N ALA A 69 8.56 15.04 1.52
CA ALA A 69 8.96 16.35 1.03
C ALA A 69 9.32 17.18 2.25
N ASP A 70 10.58 17.58 2.37
CA ASP A 70 11.12 18.15 3.60
C ASP A 70 10.95 17.21 4.80
N ARG A 71 10.12 17.61 5.75
CA ARG A 71 9.80 16.83 6.95
C ARG A 71 8.44 16.13 6.86
N ASP A 72 7.64 16.47 5.85
CA ASP A 72 6.28 15.97 5.72
C ASP A 72 6.25 14.65 4.95
N ALA A 73 5.53 13.67 5.47
CA ALA A 73 5.17 12.47 4.73
C ALA A 73 4.12 12.84 3.67
N VAL A 74 4.37 12.49 2.42
CA VAL A 74 3.52 12.89 1.29
C VAL A 74 3.01 11.72 0.45
N GLY A 75 3.45 10.52 0.74
CA GLY A 75 2.97 9.32 0.06
C GLY A 75 3.56 8.05 0.66
N TYR A 76 2.88 6.93 0.45
CA TYR A 76 3.35 5.63 0.91
C TYR A 76 2.86 4.49 0.01
N THR A 77 3.49 3.35 0.12
CA THR A 77 3.04 2.10 -0.49
C THR A 77 3.43 0.90 0.37
N GLU A 78 2.65 -0.17 0.28
CA GLU A 78 2.89 -1.40 1.02
C GLU A 78 2.73 -2.62 0.11
N ILE A 79 3.62 -3.59 0.28
CA ILE A 79 3.54 -4.94 -0.29
C ILE A 79 3.50 -5.92 0.87
N LEU A 80 2.68 -6.95 0.74
CA LEU A 80 2.52 -8.03 1.71
C LEU A 80 2.97 -9.35 1.07
N LEU A 81 4.01 -9.96 1.62
CA LEU A 81 4.51 -11.28 1.21
C LEU A 81 4.18 -12.30 2.30
N SER A 82 3.32 -13.28 1.98
CA SER A 82 3.02 -14.37 2.91
C SER A 82 4.13 -15.41 2.94
N ARG A 83 4.61 -15.77 4.14
CA ARG A 83 5.56 -16.88 4.32
C ARG A 83 4.93 -18.24 4.06
N HIS A 84 3.60 -18.35 4.17
CA HIS A 84 2.85 -19.58 3.98
C HIS A 84 2.45 -19.81 2.53
N ASP A 85 2.26 -18.73 1.77
CA ASP A 85 1.92 -18.77 0.35
C ASP A 85 2.64 -17.64 -0.40
N PRO A 86 3.93 -17.83 -0.69
CA PRO A 86 4.74 -16.78 -1.32
C PRO A 86 4.55 -16.67 -2.84
N GLU A 87 3.80 -17.56 -3.47
CA GLU A 87 3.62 -17.55 -4.93
C GLU A 87 2.93 -16.26 -5.41
N ILE A 88 1.90 -15.82 -4.68
CA ILE A 88 1.17 -14.59 -4.97
C ILE A 88 1.49 -13.55 -3.91
N VAL A 89 2.18 -12.50 -4.31
CA VAL A 89 2.48 -11.35 -3.47
C VAL A 89 1.41 -10.29 -3.64
N HIS A 90 1.01 -9.65 -2.57
CA HIS A 90 -0.05 -8.63 -2.60
C HIS A 90 0.54 -7.23 -2.57
N GLN A 91 0.30 -6.46 -3.63
CA GLN A 91 0.46 -5.02 -3.62
C GLN A 91 -0.77 -4.44 -2.92
N ASP A 92 -0.58 -3.99 -1.71
CA ASP A 92 -1.62 -3.35 -0.91
C ASP A 92 -1.72 -1.85 -1.24
N ASP A 93 -1.98 -1.03 -0.26
CA ASP A 93 -2.21 0.40 -0.43
C ASP A 93 -1.09 1.13 -1.16
N THR A 94 -1.47 2.12 -1.95
CA THR A 94 -0.60 3.18 -2.46
C THR A 94 -1.36 4.50 -2.40
N PHE A 95 -0.79 5.47 -1.74
CA PHE A 95 -1.37 6.80 -1.60
C PHE A 95 -0.33 7.89 -1.82
N VAL A 96 -0.73 8.95 -2.49
CA VAL A 96 0.04 10.19 -2.61
C VAL A 96 -0.89 11.35 -2.32
N GLU A 97 -0.46 12.26 -1.45
CA GLU A 97 -1.16 13.50 -1.14
C GLU A 97 -1.58 14.23 -2.41
N GLU A 98 -2.82 14.70 -2.45
CA GLU A 98 -3.41 15.30 -3.66
C GLU A 98 -2.51 16.40 -4.26
N ARG A 99 -2.02 17.30 -3.41
CA ARG A 99 -1.12 18.41 -3.80
C ARG A 99 0.20 17.95 -4.43
N MET A 100 0.56 16.68 -4.25
CA MET A 100 1.82 16.09 -4.71
C MET A 100 1.65 15.12 -5.88
N ARG A 101 0.44 14.91 -6.34
CA ARG A 101 0.14 14.02 -7.48
C ARG A 101 0.67 14.59 -8.80
N GLY A 102 0.79 13.73 -9.79
CA GLY A 102 1.31 14.12 -11.11
C GLY A 102 2.82 14.34 -11.19
N ARG A 103 3.56 14.05 -10.11
CA ARG A 103 5.02 14.23 -10.01
C ARG A 103 5.80 12.91 -10.04
N GLY A 104 5.15 11.79 -10.35
CA GLY A 104 5.79 10.49 -10.42
C GLY A 104 6.08 9.82 -9.06
N ILE A 105 5.61 10.38 -7.95
CA ILE A 105 5.87 9.86 -6.60
C ILE A 105 5.31 8.45 -6.42
N GLY A 106 4.07 8.20 -6.85
CA GLY A 106 3.45 6.88 -6.74
C GLY A 106 4.24 5.81 -7.49
N ARG A 107 4.72 6.13 -8.70
CA ARG A 107 5.58 5.24 -9.47
C ARG A 107 6.91 4.97 -8.75
N ALA A 108 7.55 6.02 -8.25
CA ALA A 108 8.82 5.90 -7.54
C ALA A 108 8.68 5.02 -6.29
N LEU A 109 7.60 5.20 -5.51
CA LEU A 109 7.30 4.40 -4.34
C LEU A 109 7.12 2.92 -4.68
N LYS A 110 6.27 2.61 -5.68
CA LYS A 110 6.03 1.24 -6.11
C LYS A 110 7.30 0.57 -6.62
N MET A 111 8.11 1.28 -7.40
CA MET A 111 9.38 0.75 -7.90
C MET A 111 10.41 0.53 -6.79
N ALA A 112 10.50 1.43 -5.81
CA ALA A 112 11.36 1.25 -4.64
C ALA A 112 10.95 0.01 -3.83
N ASN A 113 9.65 -0.15 -3.61
CA ASN A 113 9.11 -1.32 -2.91
C ASN A 113 9.34 -2.63 -3.64
N LEU A 114 9.15 -2.63 -4.96
CA LEU A 114 9.41 -3.82 -5.79
C LEU A 114 10.88 -4.23 -5.75
N ARG A 115 11.81 -3.28 -5.82
CA ARG A 115 13.24 -3.57 -5.68
C ARG A 115 13.55 -4.16 -4.30
N ARG A 116 12.92 -3.62 -3.25
CA ARG A 116 13.08 -4.13 -1.89
C ARG A 116 12.54 -5.55 -1.76
N LEU A 117 11.37 -5.83 -2.32
CA LEU A 117 10.78 -7.17 -2.38
C LEU A 117 11.74 -8.16 -3.06
N MET A 118 12.25 -7.81 -4.23
CA MET A 118 13.14 -8.67 -5.03
C MET A 118 14.49 -8.93 -4.33
N SER A 119 14.88 -8.14 -3.36
CA SER A 119 16.08 -8.37 -2.55
C SER A 119 15.89 -9.41 -1.44
N LEU A 120 14.65 -9.82 -1.17
CA LEU A 120 14.33 -10.79 -0.12
C LEU A 120 14.43 -12.22 -0.65
N PRO A 121 15.16 -13.12 0.03
CA PRO A 121 15.20 -14.56 -0.33
C PRO A 121 13.80 -15.20 -0.35
N GLU A 122 12.90 -14.75 0.52
CA GLU A 122 11.52 -15.25 0.61
C GLU A 122 10.71 -14.97 -0.64
N SER A 123 11.13 -14.03 -1.49
CA SER A 123 10.48 -13.75 -2.77
C SER A 123 10.94 -14.64 -3.91
N ASP A 124 11.92 -15.51 -3.71
CA ASP A 124 12.49 -16.34 -4.79
C ASP A 124 11.47 -17.30 -5.41
N SER A 125 10.46 -17.71 -4.65
CA SER A 125 9.35 -18.55 -5.13
C SER A 125 8.12 -17.75 -5.58
N SER A 126 8.17 -16.44 -5.49
CA SER A 126 7.07 -15.57 -5.92
C SER A 126 6.99 -15.48 -7.44
N ARG A 127 5.77 -15.64 -7.98
CA ARG A 127 5.52 -15.62 -9.42
C ARG A 127 4.66 -14.44 -9.85
N PHE A 128 3.78 -13.98 -8.98
CA PHE A 128 2.81 -12.94 -9.29
C PHE A 128 2.80 -11.86 -8.22
N LEU A 129 2.69 -10.62 -8.66
CA LEU A 129 2.34 -9.49 -7.81
C LEU A 129 0.92 -9.07 -8.18
N GLN A 130 -0.01 -9.19 -7.25
CA GLN A 130 -1.43 -8.95 -7.47
C GLN A 130 -1.89 -7.72 -6.70
N THR A 131 -2.79 -6.94 -7.28
CA THR A 131 -3.45 -5.81 -6.64
C THR A 131 -4.91 -5.75 -7.06
N TYR A 132 -5.74 -5.17 -6.20
CA TYR A 132 -7.12 -4.82 -6.51
C TYR A 132 -7.26 -3.31 -6.56
N THR A 133 -7.96 -2.82 -7.57
CA THR A 133 -8.18 -1.39 -7.76
C THR A 133 -9.63 -1.17 -8.16
N ALA A 134 -10.32 -0.26 -7.47
CA ALA A 134 -11.69 0.09 -7.81
C ALA A 134 -11.77 0.64 -9.24
N LEU A 135 -12.74 0.19 -10.03
CA LEU A 135 -12.91 0.61 -11.43
C LEU A 135 -12.99 2.15 -11.60
N PRO A 136 -13.64 2.92 -10.71
CA PRO A 136 -13.66 4.38 -10.82
C PRO A 136 -12.30 5.05 -10.55
N ASN A 137 -11.31 4.32 -9.99
CA ASN A 137 -9.99 4.88 -9.67
C ASN A 137 -9.08 4.89 -10.90
N ALA A 138 -9.42 5.70 -11.89
CA ALA A 138 -8.68 5.79 -13.14
C ALA A 138 -7.20 6.16 -12.98
N PRO A 139 -6.80 7.08 -12.09
CA PRO A 139 -5.38 7.40 -11.87
C PRO A 139 -4.57 6.19 -11.40
N MET A 140 -5.10 5.38 -10.49
CA MET A 140 -4.41 4.19 -9.99
C MET A 140 -4.35 3.08 -11.04
N LEU A 141 -5.43 2.87 -11.81
CA LEU A 141 -5.44 1.92 -12.94
C LEU A 141 -4.39 2.30 -13.98
N SER A 142 -4.29 3.60 -14.31
CA SER A 142 -3.28 4.11 -15.24
C SER A 142 -1.85 3.89 -14.72
N LEU A 143 -1.62 4.18 -13.44
CA LEU A 143 -0.32 3.95 -12.79
C LEU A 143 0.06 2.46 -12.83
N ASN A 144 -0.86 1.59 -12.44
CA ASN A 144 -0.61 0.15 -12.43
C ASN A 144 -0.26 -0.38 -13.83
N ARG A 145 -1.02 0.01 -14.86
CA ARG A 145 -0.70 -0.36 -16.26
C ARG A 145 0.67 0.15 -16.69
N ALA A 146 1.02 1.38 -16.32
CA ALA A 146 2.31 2.00 -16.67
C ALA A 146 3.52 1.27 -16.08
N ILE A 147 3.35 0.53 -14.98
CA ILE A 147 4.42 -0.27 -14.36
C ILE A 147 4.32 -1.77 -14.68
N GLY A 148 3.40 -2.16 -15.57
CA GLY A 148 3.33 -3.52 -16.11
C GLY A 148 2.24 -4.41 -15.53
N PHE A 149 1.31 -3.91 -14.71
CA PHE A 149 0.15 -4.70 -14.31
C PHE A 149 -0.82 -4.86 -15.46
N GLU A 150 -1.32 -6.08 -15.60
CA GLU A 150 -2.36 -6.45 -16.56
C GLU A 150 -3.64 -6.83 -15.80
N GLU A 151 -4.79 -6.53 -16.39
CA GLU A 151 -6.07 -6.94 -15.84
C GLU A 151 -6.23 -8.45 -15.97
N ALA A 152 -6.41 -9.12 -14.84
CA ALA A 152 -6.55 -10.56 -14.77
C ALA A 152 -7.99 -10.98 -14.48
N ASP A 153 -8.72 -10.20 -13.68
CA ASP A 153 -10.07 -10.52 -13.22
C ASP A 153 -10.81 -9.26 -12.74
N ILE A 154 -12.12 -9.36 -12.58
CA ILE A 154 -12.98 -8.35 -11.99
C ILE A 154 -13.70 -8.96 -10.78
N LEU A 155 -13.41 -8.43 -9.59
CA LEU A 155 -14.05 -8.83 -8.36
C LEU A 155 -15.38 -8.07 -8.16
N THR A 156 -16.47 -8.81 -8.00
CA THR A 156 -17.75 -8.26 -7.58
C THR A 156 -17.92 -8.46 -6.09
N VAL A 157 -18.08 -7.36 -5.34
CA VAL A 157 -18.31 -7.38 -3.91
C VAL A 157 -19.78 -7.11 -3.64
N LEU A 158 -20.41 -7.97 -2.85
CA LEU A 158 -21.80 -7.85 -2.43
C LEU A 158 -21.85 -7.54 -0.94
N GLU A 159 -22.70 -6.61 -0.57
CA GLU A 159 -22.95 -6.23 0.83
C GLU A 159 -24.45 -6.29 1.10
N GLY A 160 -24.85 -6.86 2.24
CA GLY A 160 -26.23 -6.96 2.66
C GLY A 160 -26.37 -6.85 4.17
N PRO A 161 -27.59 -6.53 4.66
CA PRO A 161 -27.85 -6.47 6.09
C PRO A 161 -27.71 -7.87 6.73
N LEU A 162 -27.18 -7.91 7.93
CA LEU A 162 -27.33 -9.06 8.82
C LEU A 162 -28.74 -9.00 9.38
N GLY A 163 -29.62 -9.80 8.82
CA GLY A 163 -31.05 -9.83 9.11
C GLY A 163 -31.46 -10.01 10.57
#